data_24fa2f7e35068719036fae0a70c9fde6
#
_entry.id   24fa2f7e35068719036fae0a70c9fde6
#
_cell.length_a   1.000
_cell.length_b   1.000
_cell.length_c   1.000
_cell.angle_alpha   90.00
_cell.angle_beta   90.00
_cell.angle_gamma   90.00
#
_symmetry.space_group_name_H-M   'P 1'
#
loop_
_entity.id
_entity.type
_entity.pdbx_description
1 polymer ?
#
loop_
_entity_poly.entity_id
_entity_poly.type
_entity_poly.pdbx_seq_one_letter_code
_entity_poly.pdbx_strand_id
1 'polypeptide(L)'
;MITLYIVSTLFLIIVDNINMLVKNIFKLKNLKFSALILLSACIENAPLDSLSPEGPYARSIDELFWLTFWIAVVIFVIVQGALLLSVFVFKEKPDSPEPKQIHGNTKLEILWTVIPVIILAVIAVPTVRTIFDLANEPEDALKIEVIGHQWWFEYKYPDYDITTANVLVIPADKPIRLEMWSNDVLHNYWVPKLNGKRYLVPGQTTYLNLHADSPDEFWAQCGEYCGLSHSKMRGRVLSLSESDF
;
A
#
# COMPACT_ATOMS: atom_id res chain seq x y z
N MET A 1 13.01 46.35 -1.97
CA MET A 1 14.36 45.96 -2.47
C MET A 1 15.11 45.02 -1.53
N ILE A 2 15.16 45.24 -0.21
CA ILE A 2 15.91 44.40 0.77
C ILE A 2 15.35 42.96 0.84
N THR A 3 14.06 42.79 0.77
CA THR A 3 13.39 41.45 0.87
C THR A 3 13.72 40.54 -0.34
N LEU A 4 13.84 41.10 -1.55
CA LEU A 4 14.24 40.31 -2.73
C LEU A 4 15.70 39.86 -2.65
N TYR A 5 16.55 40.68 -2.07
CA TYR A 5 17.99 40.38 -1.90
C TYR A 5 18.20 39.22 -0.90
N ILE A 6 17.42 39.21 0.20
CA ILE A 6 17.47 38.14 1.20
C ILE A 6 16.99 36.82 0.64
N VAL A 7 15.89 36.83 -0.14
CA VAL A 7 15.32 35.62 -0.74
C VAL A 7 16.29 35.05 -1.81
N SER A 8 16.93 35.89 -2.62
CA SER A 8 17.89 35.43 -3.63
C SER A 8 19.17 34.84 -2.97
N THR A 9 19.64 35.47 -1.88
CA THR A 9 20.81 34.98 -1.16
C THR A 9 20.57 33.66 -0.43
N LEU A 10 19.37 33.50 0.18
CA LEU A 10 18.94 32.25 0.77
C LEU A 10 18.79 31.14 -0.29
N PHE A 11 18.24 31.45 -1.44
CA PHE A 11 18.10 30.49 -2.55
C PHE A 11 19.47 30.00 -3.06
N LEU A 12 20.44 30.91 -3.23
CA LEU A 12 21.81 30.55 -3.62
C LEU A 12 22.51 29.69 -2.56
N ILE A 13 22.35 29.98 -1.28
CA ILE A 13 22.91 29.19 -0.17
C ILE A 13 22.29 27.78 -0.16
N ILE A 14 21.00 27.66 -0.41
CA ILE A 14 20.32 26.35 -0.48
C ILE A 14 20.82 25.54 -1.68
N VAL A 15 20.96 26.16 -2.86
CA VAL A 15 21.47 25.49 -4.07
C VAL A 15 22.92 25.04 -3.90
N ASP A 16 23.79 25.85 -3.28
CA ASP A 16 25.18 25.49 -3.00
C ASP A 16 25.30 24.37 -1.97
N ASN A 17 24.45 24.37 -0.94
CA ASN A 17 24.39 23.28 0.03
C ASN A 17 23.89 21.98 -0.59
N ILE A 18 22.89 22.01 -1.50
CA ILE A 18 22.43 20.86 -2.26
C ILE A 18 23.55 20.33 -3.19
N ASN A 19 24.27 21.21 -3.88
CA ASN A 19 25.39 20.80 -4.72
C ASN A 19 26.55 20.18 -3.93
N MET A 20 26.83 20.69 -2.74
CA MET A 20 27.82 20.12 -1.83
C MET A 20 27.36 18.76 -1.26
N LEU A 21 26.08 18.63 -0.92
CA LEU A 21 25.48 17.38 -0.46
C LEU A 21 25.53 16.31 -1.57
N VAL A 22 25.14 16.67 -2.81
CA VAL A 22 25.20 15.80 -3.98
C VAL A 22 26.63 15.35 -4.28
N LYS A 23 27.62 16.26 -4.25
CA LYS A 23 29.06 15.90 -4.40
C LYS A 23 29.56 14.97 -3.31
N ASN A 24 29.07 15.08 -2.08
CA ASN A 24 29.45 14.22 -0.96
C ASN A 24 28.74 12.84 -1.01
N ILE A 25 27.51 12.78 -1.49
CA ILE A 25 26.77 11.52 -1.71
C ILE A 25 27.44 10.69 -2.81
N PHE A 26 27.96 11.32 -3.87
CA PHE A 26 28.65 10.63 -4.98
C PHE A 26 30.11 10.26 -4.69
N LYS A 27 30.67 10.58 -3.51
CA LYS A 27 31.96 10.00 -3.12
C LYS A 27 31.74 8.50 -2.84
N LEU A 28 32.49 7.63 -3.53
CA LEU A 28 32.44 6.15 -3.47
C LEU A 28 32.37 5.55 -2.04
N LYS A 29 32.85 6.29 -1.03
CA LYS A 29 32.77 5.92 0.39
C LYS A 29 31.33 5.88 0.93
N ASN A 30 30.43 6.75 0.42
CA ASN A 30 29.06 6.86 0.90
C ASN A 30 28.12 5.87 0.15
N LEU A 31 28.51 5.40 -1.05
CA LEU A 31 27.77 4.40 -1.80
C LEU A 31 27.65 3.07 -1.03
N LYS A 32 28.73 2.69 -0.31
CA LYS A 32 28.72 1.50 0.55
C LYS A 32 27.76 1.64 1.73
N PHE A 33 27.65 2.82 2.30
CA PHE A 33 26.74 3.10 3.42
C PHE A 33 25.28 3.15 2.96
N SER A 34 25.00 3.74 1.79
CA SER A 34 23.67 3.73 1.17
C SER A 34 23.22 2.32 0.78
N ALA A 35 24.12 1.48 0.29
CA ALA A 35 23.85 0.08 0.01
C ALA A 35 23.54 -0.72 1.29
N LEU A 36 24.21 -0.44 2.40
CA LEU A 36 23.92 -1.06 3.70
C LEU A 36 22.51 -0.68 4.23
N ILE A 37 22.08 0.56 4.05
CA ILE A 37 20.74 1.03 4.43
C ILE A 37 19.67 0.33 3.58
N LEU A 38 19.90 0.12 2.30
CA LEU A 38 18.99 -0.62 1.41
C LEU A 38 18.88 -2.10 1.77
N LEU A 39 19.97 -2.70 2.27
CA LEU A 39 19.98 -4.11 2.69
C LEU A 39 19.31 -4.34 4.06
N SER A 40 19.17 -3.32 4.90
CA SER A 40 18.52 -3.42 6.22
C SER A 40 16.98 -3.30 6.18
N ALA A 41 16.39 -3.08 5.01
CA ALA A 41 14.94 -2.90 4.84
C ALA A 41 14.16 -4.22 4.68
N CYS A 42 14.83 -5.36 4.53
CA CYS A 42 14.19 -6.68 4.38
C CYS A 42 14.04 -7.32 5.76
N ILE A 43 12.85 -7.23 6.35
CA ILE A 43 12.47 -7.97 7.56
C ILE A 43 11.59 -9.13 7.11
N GLU A 44 12.06 -10.35 7.26
CA GLU A 44 11.23 -11.54 7.10
C GLU A 44 10.23 -11.65 8.27
N ASN A 45 9.00 -12.08 7.99
CA ASN A 45 7.93 -12.29 8.96
C ASN A 45 7.52 -11.05 9.78
N ALA A 46 7.45 -9.89 9.14
CA ALA A 46 6.84 -8.71 9.77
C ALA A 46 5.37 -8.99 10.15
N PRO A 47 4.90 -8.56 11.33
CA PRO A 47 3.56 -8.89 11.82
C PRO A 47 2.42 -8.45 10.89
N LEU A 48 2.62 -7.37 10.13
CA LEU A 48 1.63 -6.80 9.21
C LEU A 48 2.15 -6.83 7.76
N ASP A 49 2.90 -7.88 7.40
CA ASP A 49 3.41 -8.07 6.05
C ASP A 49 2.24 -8.35 5.08
N SER A 50 2.08 -7.48 4.10
CA SER A 50 1.07 -7.60 3.04
C SER A 50 1.62 -8.20 1.74
N LEU A 51 2.93 -8.46 1.67
CA LEU A 51 3.60 -9.04 0.51
C LEU A 51 3.92 -10.53 0.71
N SER A 52 3.42 -11.13 1.78
CA SER A 52 3.53 -12.55 2.10
C SER A 52 2.12 -13.14 2.29
N PRO A 53 1.35 -13.35 1.20
CA PRO A 53 -0.03 -13.79 1.27
C PRO A 53 -0.14 -15.25 1.71
N GLU A 54 -1.01 -15.50 2.69
CA GLU A 54 -1.26 -16.82 3.29
C GLU A 54 -2.72 -17.30 3.04
N GLY A 55 -3.36 -16.72 2.02
CA GLY A 55 -4.70 -17.09 1.59
C GLY A 55 -5.04 -16.59 0.19
N PRO A 56 -6.08 -17.15 -0.48
CA PRO A 56 -6.41 -16.86 -1.88
C PRO A 56 -6.77 -15.39 -2.12
N TYR A 57 -7.46 -14.75 -1.19
CA TYR A 57 -7.86 -13.34 -1.34
C TYR A 57 -6.65 -12.40 -1.27
N ALA A 58 -5.71 -12.65 -0.35
CA ALA A 58 -4.47 -11.88 -0.27
C ALA A 58 -3.60 -12.11 -1.52
N ARG A 59 -3.54 -13.34 -2.06
CA ARG A 59 -2.82 -13.62 -3.32
C ARG A 59 -3.39 -12.85 -4.51
N SER A 60 -4.70 -12.75 -4.65
CA SER A 60 -5.32 -11.97 -5.73
C SER A 60 -4.97 -10.48 -5.65
N ILE A 61 -4.82 -9.93 -4.44
CA ILE A 61 -4.36 -8.55 -4.21
C ILE A 61 -2.87 -8.41 -4.51
N ASP A 62 -2.06 -9.37 -4.10
CA ASP A 62 -0.60 -9.39 -4.34
C ASP A 62 -0.27 -9.47 -5.84
N GLU A 63 -0.95 -10.30 -6.60
CA GLU A 63 -0.82 -10.38 -8.06
C GLU A 63 -1.10 -9.03 -8.74
N LEU A 64 -2.16 -8.33 -8.31
CA LEU A 64 -2.51 -7.01 -8.81
C LEU A 64 -1.48 -5.94 -8.39
N PHE A 65 -0.95 -6.05 -7.17
CA PHE A 65 0.14 -5.19 -6.69
C PHE A 65 1.39 -5.34 -7.57
N TRP A 66 1.86 -6.57 -7.83
CA TRP A 66 3.06 -6.80 -8.64
C TRP A 66 2.89 -6.35 -10.09
N LEU A 67 1.72 -6.56 -10.69
CA LEU A 67 1.40 -6.03 -12.01
C LEU A 67 1.58 -4.49 -12.04
N THR A 68 0.96 -3.81 -11.09
CA THR A 68 0.99 -2.35 -11.00
C THR A 68 2.39 -1.85 -10.67
N PHE A 69 3.11 -2.53 -9.76
CA PHE A 69 4.47 -2.21 -9.36
C PHE A 69 5.45 -2.24 -10.54
N TRP A 70 5.43 -3.29 -11.35
CA TRP A 70 6.36 -3.38 -12.48
C TRP A 70 6.06 -2.36 -13.58
N ILE A 71 4.80 -2.06 -13.83
CA ILE A 71 4.41 -0.96 -14.74
C ILE A 71 4.96 0.37 -14.19
N ALA A 72 4.78 0.64 -12.90
CA ALA A 72 5.29 1.85 -12.26
C ALA A 72 6.82 1.94 -12.29
N VAL A 73 7.55 0.83 -12.11
CA VAL A 73 9.02 0.77 -12.22
C VAL A 73 9.48 1.16 -13.62
N VAL A 74 8.84 0.63 -14.67
CA VAL A 74 9.19 0.97 -16.05
C VAL A 74 8.98 2.47 -16.32
N ILE A 75 7.83 3.02 -15.90
CA ILE A 75 7.54 4.45 -16.06
C ILE A 75 8.55 5.29 -15.27
N PHE A 76 8.84 4.91 -14.02
CA PHE A 76 9.81 5.58 -13.17
C PHE A 76 11.20 5.65 -13.81
N VAL A 77 11.70 4.51 -14.34
CA VAL A 77 13.02 4.44 -14.98
C VAL A 77 13.07 5.32 -16.22
N ILE A 78 12.02 5.31 -17.05
CA ILE A 78 11.95 6.14 -18.26
C ILE A 78 11.94 7.64 -17.87
N VAL A 79 11.07 8.04 -16.96
CA VAL A 79 10.89 9.45 -16.58
C VAL A 79 12.13 9.97 -15.85
N GLN A 80 12.64 9.25 -14.85
CA GLN A 80 13.85 9.65 -14.12
C GLN A 80 15.10 9.62 -15.02
N GLY A 81 15.20 8.64 -15.91
CA GLY A 81 16.27 8.56 -16.91
C GLY A 81 16.25 9.75 -17.86
N ALA A 82 15.08 10.12 -18.38
CA ALA A 82 14.91 11.29 -19.24
C ALA A 82 15.24 12.60 -18.49
N LEU A 83 14.81 12.72 -17.21
CA LEU A 83 15.11 13.88 -16.37
C LEU A 83 16.61 14.00 -16.13
N LEU A 84 17.28 12.94 -15.71
CA LEU A 84 18.71 12.93 -15.48
C LEU A 84 19.49 13.24 -16.77
N LEU A 85 19.11 12.60 -17.88
CA LEU A 85 19.70 12.89 -19.18
C LEU A 85 19.57 14.38 -19.53
N SER A 86 18.40 14.98 -19.33
CA SER A 86 18.16 16.39 -19.58
C SER A 86 19.07 17.29 -18.74
N VAL A 87 19.22 17.00 -17.44
CA VAL A 87 20.09 17.76 -16.52
C VAL A 87 21.56 17.70 -16.93
N PHE A 88 22.04 16.53 -17.37
CA PHE A 88 23.46 16.37 -17.71
C PHE A 88 23.79 16.79 -19.13
N VAL A 89 22.92 16.52 -20.10
CA VAL A 89 23.18 16.80 -21.53
C VAL A 89 22.91 18.27 -21.88
N PHE A 90 21.82 18.85 -21.35
CA PHE A 90 21.40 20.21 -21.68
C PHE A 90 21.83 21.25 -20.63
N LYS A 91 22.83 20.91 -19.83
CA LYS A 91 23.41 21.87 -18.88
C LYS A 91 23.98 23.06 -19.62
N GLU A 92 23.62 24.28 -19.22
CA GLU A 92 24.16 25.52 -19.73
C GLU A 92 25.69 25.58 -19.56
N LYS A 93 26.39 26.05 -20.61
CA LYS A 93 27.83 26.30 -20.62
C LYS A 93 28.06 27.80 -20.86
N PRO A 94 29.19 28.39 -20.36
CA PRO A 94 29.42 29.83 -20.47
C PRO A 94 29.25 30.43 -21.84
N ASP A 95 29.57 29.67 -22.89
CA ASP A 95 29.53 30.13 -24.30
C ASP A 95 28.40 29.46 -25.11
N SER A 96 27.38 28.95 -24.43
CA SER A 96 26.23 28.30 -25.10
C SER A 96 25.38 29.35 -25.80
N PRO A 97 25.00 29.13 -27.10
CA PRO A 97 24.04 30.00 -27.74
C PRO A 97 22.66 29.86 -27.10
N GLU A 98 21.84 30.90 -27.22
CA GLU A 98 20.46 30.82 -26.73
C GLU A 98 19.70 29.64 -27.35
N PRO A 99 18.97 28.87 -26.55
CA PRO A 99 18.24 27.71 -27.05
C PRO A 99 17.14 28.13 -28.00
N LYS A 100 16.97 27.33 -29.06
CA LYS A 100 15.88 27.54 -30.02
C LYS A 100 14.54 27.42 -29.33
N GLN A 101 13.69 28.45 -29.46
CA GLN A 101 12.35 28.45 -28.89
C GLN A 101 11.43 27.50 -29.69
N ILE A 102 10.89 26.46 -29.01
CA ILE A 102 9.98 25.48 -29.60
C ILE A 102 8.64 25.59 -28.85
N HIS A 103 7.56 25.88 -29.60
CA HIS A 103 6.23 26.16 -29.00
C HIS A 103 5.33 24.94 -28.84
N GLY A 104 5.85 23.72 -28.94
CA GLY A 104 5.11 22.49 -28.74
C GLY A 104 5.31 21.47 -29.86
N ASN A 105 4.80 20.27 -29.64
CA ASN A 105 4.80 19.19 -30.61
C ASN A 105 3.54 18.32 -30.39
N THR A 106 2.53 18.57 -31.22
CA THR A 106 1.21 17.90 -31.13
C THR A 106 1.29 16.37 -31.14
N LYS A 107 2.26 15.79 -31.88
CA LYS A 107 2.44 14.33 -31.91
C LYS A 107 2.91 13.80 -30.55
N LEU A 108 3.85 14.50 -29.91
CA LEU A 108 4.30 14.11 -28.55
C LEU A 108 3.20 14.33 -27.53
N GLU A 109 2.43 15.41 -27.65
CA GLU A 109 1.30 15.72 -26.76
C GLU A 109 0.24 14.62 -26.80
N ILE A 110 -0.14 14.18 -27.99
CA ILE A 110 -1.04 13.05 -28.18
C ILE A 110 -0.43 11.76 -27.57
N LEU A 111 0.85 11.51 -27.82
CA LEU A 111 1.52 10.29 -27.37
C LEU A 111 1.53 10.18 -25.84
N TRP A 112 1.95 11.26 -25.13
CA TRP A 112 2.00 11.23 -23.67
C TRP A 112 0.62 11.31 -22.99
N THR A 113 -0.45 11.60 -23.73
CA THR A 113 -1.83 11.51 -23.27
C THR A 113 -2.38 10.09 -23.48
N VAL A 114 -2.20 9.52 -24.67
CA VAL A 114 -2.79 8.24 -25.05
C VAL A 114 -2.11 7.06 -24.34
N ILE A 115 -0.80 7.07 -24.19
CA ILE A 115 -0.09 5.96 -23.52
C ILE A 115 -0.56 5.74 -22.07
N PRO A 116 -0.62 6.76 -21.21
CA PRO A 116 -1.16 6.57 -19.85
C PRO A 116 -2.62 6.08 -19.85
N VAL A 117 -3.47 6.56 -20.74
CA VAL A 117 -4.86 6.08 -20.86
C VAL A 117 -4.91 4.58 -21.15
N ILE A 118 -4.10 4.10 -22.09
CA ILE A 118 -4.01 2.68 -22.42
C ILE A 118 -3.50 1.88 -21.22
N ILE A 119 -2.46 2.33 -20.52
CA ILE A 119 -1.91 1.68 -19.35
C ILE A 119 -2.98 1.57 -18.25
N LEU A 120 -3.70 2.65 -17.96
CA LEU A 120 -4.79 2.63 -16.98
C LEU A 120 -5.92 1.67 -17.38
N ALA A 121 -6.29 1.61 -18.66
CA ALA A 121 -7.27 0.67 -19.16
C ALA A 121 -6.84 -0.80 -18.96
N VAL A 122 -5.55 -1.09 -19.20
CA VAL A 122 -4.97 -2.44 -18.96
C VAL A 122 -5.02 -2.83 -17.48
N ILE A 123 -4.73 -1.90 -16.56
CA ILE A 123 -4.80 -2.15 -15.13
C ILE A 123 -6.25 -2.24 -14.64
N ALA A 124 -7.17 -1.46 -15.20
CA ALA A 124 -8.56 -1.41 -14.77
C ALA A 124 -9.28 -2.76 -14.93
N VAL A 125 -8.99 -3.52 -15.99
CA VAL A 125 -9.66 -4.81 -16.24
C VAL A 125 -9.43 -5.82 -15.11
N PRO A 126 -8.18 -6.18 -14.74
CA PRO A 126 -7.95 -7.08 -13.62
C PRO A 126 -8.41 -6.47 -12.28
N THR A 127 -8.27 -5.15 -12.07
CA THR A 127 -8.73 -4.48 -10.85
C THR A 127 -10.23 -4.68 -10.64
N VAL A 128 -11.04 -4.42 -11.67
CA VAL A 128 -12.50 -4.57 -11.59
C VAL A 128 -12.88 -6.02 -11.33
N ARG A 129 -12.24 -6.98 -12.01
CA ARG A 129 -12.47 -8.42 -11.76
C ARG A 129 -12.16 -8.78 -10.31
N THR A 130 -10.99 -8.43 -9.80
CA THR A 130 -10.59 -8.72 -8.42
C THR A 130 -11.56 -8.11 -7.40
N ILE A 131 -12.07 -6.88 -7.63
CA ILE A 131 -13.06 -6.26 -6.74
C ILE A 131 -14.33 -7.12 -6.63
N PHE A 132 -14.86 -7.62 -7.76
CA PHE A 132 -16.04 -8.46 -7.74
C PHE A 132 -15.77 -9.83 -7.13
N ASP A 133 -14.64 -10.45 -7.44
CA ASP A 133 -14.24 -11.76 -6.89
C ASP A 133 -14.09 -11.70 -5.37
N LEU A 134 -13.46 -10.64 -4.84
CA LEU A 134 -13.32 -10.42 -3.40
C LEU A 134 -14.63 -10.09 -2.69
N ALA A 135 -15.62 -9.53 -3.40
CA ALA A 135 -16.92 -9.15 -2.83
C ALA A 135 -17.92 -10.31 -2.78
N ASN A 136 -17.78 -11.32 -3.64
CA ASN A 136 -18.66 -12.45 -3.72
C ASN A 136 -18.66 -13.24 -2.40
N GLU A 137 -19.85 -13.63 -1.94
CA GLU A 137 -19.99 -14.54 -0.79
C GLU A 137 -19.57 -15.95 -1.23
N PRO A 138 -18.59 -16.56 -0.54
CA PRO A 138 -18.17 -17.93 -0.85
C PRO A 138 -19.26 -18.94 -0.46
N GLU A 139 -19.37 -20.01 -1.21
CA GLU A 139 -20.22 -21.14 -0.86
C GLU A 139 -19.72 -21.78 0.45
N ASP A 140 -20.62 -22.22 1.30
CA ASP A 140 -20.35 -22.89 2.58
C ASP A 140 -19.42 -22.11 3.54
N ALA A 141 -19.39 -20.78 3.44
CA ALA A 141 -18.59 -19.95 4.31
C ALA A 141 -19.10 -19.96 5.77
N LEU A 142 -18.19 -20.14 6.72
CA LEU A 142 -18.50 -19.92 8.12
C LEU A 142 -18.74 -18.43 8.35
N LYS A 143 -19.91 -18.07 8.91
CA LYS A 143 -20.28 -16.68 9.19
C LYS A 143 -19.84 -16.29 10.60
N ILE A 144 -19.13 -15.17 10.70
CA ILE A 144 -18.68 -14.59 11.96
C ILE A 144 -18.98 -13.09 11.93
N GLU A 145 -19.60 -12.61 13.01
CA GLU A 145 -19.86 -11.18 13.18
C GLU A 145 -18.63 -10.51 13.79
N VAL A 146 -18.26 -9.34 13.26
CA VAL A 146 -17.15 -8.52 13.79
C VAL A 146 -17.65 -7.14 14.14
N ILE A 147 -17.57 -6.78 15.40
CA ILE A 147 -18.06 -5.52 15.89
C ILE A 147 -16.88 -4.67 16.38
N GLY A 148 -16.76 -3.46 15.80
CA GLY A 148 -15.75 -2.50 16.22
C GLY A 148 -16.20 -1.70 17.43
N HIS A 149 -15.29 -1.59 18.40
CA HIS A 149 -15.43 -0.74 19.60
C HIS A 149 -14.18 0.10 19.79
N GLN A 150 -14.24 1.20 20.46
CA GLN A 150 -13.07 1.96 20.90
C GLN A 150 -12.46 1.29 22.15
N TRP A 151 -11.34 0.48 22.07
CA TRP A 151 -10.43 0.30 20.93
C TRP A 151 -10.10 -1.19 20.84
N TRP A 152 -11.09 -2.01 20.51
CA TRP A 152 -10.99 -3.46 20.41
C TRP A 152 -12.00 -4.03 19.41
N PHE A 153 -11.82 -5.29 19.01
CA PHE A 153 -12.73 -6.03 18.14
C PHE A 153 -13.44 -7.12 18.93
N GLU A 154 -14.77 -7.18 18.82
CA GLU A 154 -15.62 -8.25 19.31
C GLU A 154 -15.92 -9.19 18.14
N TYR A 155 -15.83 -10.50 18.41
CA TYR A 155 -16.18 -11.54 17.42
C TYR A 155 -17.28 -12.41 18.00
N LYS A 156 -18.38 -12.57 17.25
CA LYS A 156 -19.48 -13.47 17.59
C LYS A 156 -19.58 -14.58 16.56
N TYR A 157 -19.81 -15.78 17.05
CA TYR A 157 -19.99 -16.99 16.27
C TYR A 157 -21.44 -17.46 16.46
N PRO A 158 -22.40 -17.04 15.59
CA PRO A 158 -23.82 -17.32 15.79
C PRO A 158 -24.13 -18.81 15.88
N ASP A 159 -23.45 -19.64 15.08
CA ASP A 159 -23.68 -21.09 15.04
C ASP A 159 -23.17 -21.83 16.29
N TYR A 160 -22.34 -21.18 17.10
CA TYR A 160 -21.69 -21.78 18.29
C TYR A 160 -22.09 -21.09 19.61
N ASP A 161 -22.82 -19.98 19.56
CA ASP A 161 -23.15 -19.15 20.73
C ASP A 161 -21.90 -18.72 21.54
N ILE A 162 -20.83 -18.39 20.81
CA ILE A 162 -19.54 -17.96 21.40
C ILE A 162 -19.27 -16.51 21.05
N THR A 163 -18.71 -15.78 22.02
CA THR A 163 -18.19 -14.42 21.81
C THR A 163 -16.76 -14.33 22.33
N THR A 164 -15.87 -13.71 21.53
CA THR A 164 -14.47 -13.48 21.88
C THR A 164 -14.09 -12.01 21.72
N ALA A 165 -12.99 -11.59 22.32
CA ALA A 165 -12.46 -10.23 22.24
C ALA A 165 -11.02 -10.24 21.74
N ASN A 166 -10.73 -9.47 20.70
CA ASN A 166 -9.42 -9.30 20.06
C ASN A 166 -8.76 -10.58 19.51
N VAL A 167 -9.37 -11.74 19.64
CA VAL A 167 -8.89 -13.01 19.10
C VAL A 167 -10.00 -13.63 18.26
N LEU A 168 -9.78 -13.67 16.94
CA LEU A 168 -10.61 -14.37 15.98
C LEU A 168 -10.03 -15.76 15.76
N VAL A 169 -10.81 -16.81 16.02
CA VAL A 169 -10.43 -18.19 15.75
C VAL A 169 -11.17 -18.67 14.49
N ILE A 170 -10.45 -19.21 13.52
CA ILE A 170 -11.02 -19.72 12.26
C ILE A 170 -10.46 -21.11 11.93
N PRO A 171 -11.22 -21.98 11.28
CA PRO A 171 -10.66 -23.20 10.72
C PRO A 171 -9.77 -22.88 9.50
N ALA A 172 -8.65 -23.59 9.36
CA ALA A 172 -7.83 -23.55 8.16
C ALA A 172 -8.54 -24.20 6.98
N ASP A 173 -8.16 -23.80 5.77
CA ASP A 173 -8.66 -24.33 4.51
C ASP A 173 -10.20 -24.27 4.37
N LYS A 174 -10.82 -23.28 5.03
CA LYS A 174 -12.24 -23.04 4.95
C LYS A 174 -12.55 -21.56 4.70
N PRO A 175 -13.48 -21.23 3.79
CA PRO A 175 -13.90 -19.86 3.57
C PRO A 175 -14.67 -19.31 4.78
N ILE A 176 -14.35 -18.08 5.14
CA ILE A 176 -14.98 -17.34 6.25
C ILE A 176 -15.63 -16.09 5.69
N ARG A 177 -16.87 -15.84 6.07
CA ARG A 177 -17.58 -14.58 5.78
C ARG A 177 -17.70 -13.77 7.04
N LEU A 178 -17.00 -12.65 7.10
CA LEU A 178 -17.15 -11.67 8.19
C LEU A 178 -18.28 -10.71 7.85
N GLU A 179 -19.27 -10.61 8.75
CA GLU A 179 -20.31 -9.58 8.76
C GLU A 179 -19.92 -8.51 9.78
N MET A 180 -19.68 -7.27 9.33
CA MET A 180 -18.95 -6.31 10.14
C MET A 180 -19.67 -4.99 10.28
N TRP A 181 -19.71 -4.43 11.48
CA TRP A 181 -20.20 -3.09 11.77
C TRP A 181 -19.48 -2.49 12.98
N SER A 182 -19.78 -1.23 13.30
CA SER A 182 -19.25 -0.55 14.47
C SER A 182 -20.37 -0.14 15.42
N ASN A 183 -20.11 -0.21 16.72
CA ASN A 183 -21.01 0.26 17.78
C ASN A 183 -20.78 1.73 18.18
N ASP A 184 -19.70 2.35 17.69
CA ASP A 184 -19.33 3.70 18.10
C ASP A 184 -18.88 4.57 16.92
N VAL A 185 -17.60 4.58 16.57
CA VAL A 185 -17.03 5.37 15.48
C VAL A 185 -16.62 4.48 14.31
N LEU A 186 -16.19 5.11 13.22
CA LEU A 186 -15.66 4.37 12.08
C LEU A 186 -14.35 3.64 12.47
N HIS A 187 -14.28 2.35 12.19
CA HIS A 187 -13.07 1.54 12.27
C HIS A 187 -12.78 0.90 10.91
N ASN A 188 -11.64 0.24 10.81
CA ASN A 188 -11.31 -0.56 9.63
C ASN A 188 -10.62 -1.85 10.07
N TYR A 189 -11.11 -2.99 9.61
CA TYR A 189 -10.53 -4.30 9.90
C TYR A 189 -9.56 -4.72 8.80
N TRP A 190 -8.36 -5.10 9.18
CA TRP A 190 -7.31 -5.48 8.25
C TRP A 190 -6.47 -6.64 8.79
N VAL A 191 -6.43 -7.73 8.03
CA VAL A 191 -5.56 -8.89 8.25
C VAL A 191 -4.68 -9.03 7.01
N PRO A 192 -3.52 -8.37 6.95
CA PRO A 192 -2.72 -8.20 5.71
C PRO A 192 -2.43 -9.47 4.95
N LYS A 193 -2.09 -10.55 5.64
CA LYS A 193 -1.74 -11.84 5.04
C LYS A 193 -2.95 -12.61 4.48
N LEU A 194 -4.17 -12.26 4.88
CA LEU A 194 -5.38 -13.00 4.47
C LEU A 194 -6.26 -12.24 3.49
N ASN A 195 -6.36 -10.91 3.61
CA ASN A 195 -7.14 -10.08 2.69
C ASN A 195 -6.78 -8.58 2.82
N GLY A 196 -7.43 -7.74 2.01
CA GLY A 196 -7.39 -6.28 2.11
C GLY A 196 -8.13 -5.73 3.33
N LYS A 197 -8.36 -4.43 3.31
CA LYS A 197 -9.03 -3.67 4.38
C LYS A 197 -10.52 -3.48 4.11
N ARG A 198 -11.35 -3.54 5.16
CA ARG A 198 -12.77 -3.22 5.08
C ARG A 198 -13.23 -2.38 6.27
N TYR A 199 -14.06 -1.37 6.01
CA TYR A 199 -14.60 -0.51 7.05
C TYR A 199 -15.65 -1.22 7.90
N LEU A 200 -15.64 -0.94 9.22
CA LEU A 200 -16.74 -1.17 10.13
C LEU A 200 -17.44 0.17 10.33
N VAL A 201 -18.67 0.26 9.83
CA VAL A 201 -19.42 1.51 9.75
C VAL A 201 -20.55 1.48 10.77
N PRO A 202 -20.72 2.53 11.59
CA PRO A 202 -21.89 2.63 12.47
C PRO A 202 -23.20 2.61 11.66
N GLY A 203 -24.11 1.71 12.04
CA GLY A 203 -25.44 1.59 11.42
C GLY A 203 -25.46 0.95 10.03
N GLN A 204 -24.33 0.42 9.55
CA GLN A 204 -24.26 -0.28 8.25
C GLN A 204 -23.44 -1.55 8.36
N THR A 205 -23.98 -2.68 7.90
CA THR A 205 -23.23 -3.93 7.79
C THR A 205 -22.37 -3.93 6.53
N THR A 206 -21.10 -4.30 6.68
CA THR A 206 -20.14 -4.50 5.60
C THR A 206 -19.62 -5.94 5.65
N TYR A 207 -18.97 -6.40 4.58
CA TYR A 207 -18.57 -7.80 4.46
C TYR A 207 -17.11 -7.91 4.04
N LEU A 208 -16.41 -8.90 4.62
CA LEU A 208 -15.04 -9.26 4.24
C LEU A 208 -14.91 -10.78 4.24
N ASN A 209 -14.31 -11.34 3.21
CA ASN A 209 -14.01 -12.76 3.16
C ASN A 209 -12.59 -12.98 3.70
N LEU A 210 -12.40 -14.04 4.49
CA LEU A 210 -11.08 -14.53 4.89
C LEU A 210 -10.95 -16.01 4.52
N HIS A 211 -9.72 -16.44 4.32
CA HIS A 211 -9.36 -17.84 4.16
C HIS A 211 -7.87 -17.97 4.49
N ALA A 212 -7.51 -18.83 5.40
CA ALA A 212 -6.14 -19.19 5.71
C ALA A 212 -5.84 -20.59 5.11
N ASP A 213 -4.75 -20.71 4.35
CA ASP A 213 -4.40 -21.96 3.66
C ASP A 213 -4.00 -23.07 4.66
N SER A 214 -3.49 -22.69 5.82
CA SER A 214 -2.98 -23.61 6.85
C SER A 214 -3.17 -23.05 8.25
N PRO A 215 -3.05 -23.89 9.31
CA PRO A 215 -2.97 -23.42 10.67
C PRO A 215 -1.79 -22.49 10.89
N ASP A 216 -2.07 -21.26 11.36
CA ASP A 216 -1.06 -20.24 11.69
C ASP A 216 -1.69 -19.12 12.53
N GLU A 217 -0.89 -18.17 12.94
CA GLU A 217 -1.30 -16.98 13.68
C GLU A 217 -1.03 -15.71 12.88
N PHE A 218 -2.07 -14.89 12.70
CA PHE A 218 -2.02 -13.64 11.94
C PHE A 218 -2.36 -12.45 12.81
N TRP A 219 -1.81 -11.28 12.47
CA TRP A 219 -2.16 -10.03 13.09
C TRP A 219 -3.32 -9.35 12.37
N ALA A 220 -4.25 -8.83 13.17
CA ALA A 220 -5.26 -7.87 12.73
C ALA A 220 -4.95 -6.48 13.27
N GLN A 221 -5.26 -5.45 12.50
CA GLN A 221 -5.01 -4.05 12.84
C GLN A 221 -6.21 -3.19 12.44
N CYS A 222 -6.56 -2.22 13.28
CA CYS A 222 -7.45 -1.14 12.86
C CYS A 222 -6.72 -0.24 11.85
N GLY A 223 -7.28 -0.10 10.67
CA GLY A 223 -6.70 0.65 9.54
C GLY A 223 -7.30 2.04 9.33
N GLU A 224 -8.20 2.52 10.21
CA GLU A 224 -8.83 3.85 10.14
C GLU A 224 -8.77 4.55 11.49
N TYR A 225 -8.45 5.85 11.50
CA TYR A 225 -8.34 6.61 12.75
C TYR A 225 -9.66 6.61 13.52
N CYS A 226 -9.64 5.99 14.70
CA CYS A 226 -10.81 5.79 15.55
C CYS A 226 -10.67 6.43 16.95
N GLY A 227 -9.70 7.31 17.16
CA GLY A 227 -9.49 8.03 18.42
C GLY A 227 -8.12 7.76 19.07
N LEU A 228 -8.02 8.06 20.38
CA LEU A 228 -6.75 8.15 21.11
C LEU A 228 -5.91 6.86 21.11
N SER A 229 -6.54 5.69 21.16
CA SER A 229 -5.83 4.41 21.18
C SER A 229 -5.88 3.67 19.84
N HIS A 230 -6.17 4.36 18.72
CA HIS A 230 -6.20 3.79 17.38
C HIS A 230 -4.97 2.92 17.06
N SER A 231 -3.77 3.41 17.32
CA SER A 231 -2.53 2.68 17.04
C SER A 231 -2.33 1.40 17.86
N LYS A 232 -3.09 1.25 18.95
CA LYS A 232 -3.08 0.08 19.86
C LYS A 232 -4.23 -0.89 19.60
N MET A 233 -5.19 -0.52 18.76
CA MET A 233 -6.33 -1.35 18.38
C MET A 233 -5.88 -2.45 17.41
N ARG A 234 -5.52 -3.59 18.01
CA ARG A 234 -4.99 -4.76 17.32
C ARG A 234 -5.77 -6.01 17.73
N GLY A 235 -5.75 -7.00 16.86
CA GLY A 235 -6.30 -8.34 17.13
C GLY A 235 -5.36 -9.44 16.66
N ARG A 236 -5.71 -10.66 16.97
CA ARG A 236 -5.08 -11.89 16.47
C ARG A 236 -6.11 -12.70 15.70
N VAL A 237 -5.67 -13.36 14.66
CA VAL A 237 -6.43 -14.38 13.96
C VAL A 237 -5.67 -15.69 14.10
N LEU A 238 -6.29 -16.66 14.75
CA LEU A 238 -5.74 -18.00 14.92
C LEU A 238 -6.45 -18.93 13.93
N SER A 239 -5.72 -19.42 12.95
CA SER A 239 -6.19 -20.48 12.06
C SER A 239 -5.81 -21.81 12.66
N LEU A 240 -6.80 -22.67 12.90
CA LEU A 240 -6.61 -23.98 13.52
C LEU A 240 -6.92 -25.11 12.53
N SER A 241 -6.40 -26.30 12.79
CA SER A 241 -6.88 -27.48 12.06
C SER A 241 -8.37 -27.71 12.34
N GLU A 242 -9.08 -28.43 11.47
CA GLU A 242 -10.51 -28.71 11.64
C GLU A 242 -10.78 -29.48 12.97
N SER A 243 -9.82 -30.28 13.42
CA SER A 243 -9.94 -31.03 14.69
C SER A 243 -9.72 -30.19 15.93
N ASP A 244 -9.01 -29.05 15.82
CA ASP A 244 -8.68 -28.18 16.95
C ASP A 244 -9.64 -26.99 17.03
N PHE A 245 -10.34 -26.71 15.94
CA PHE A 245 -11.38 -25.69 15.88
C PHE A 245 -12.68 -26.21 16.49
#